data_7edd8803b17a5ebbfea51081144c1f30
#
_entry.id   7edd8803b17a5ebbfea51081144c1f30
#
_cell.length_a   1.000
_cell.length_b   1.000
_cell.length_c   1.000
_cell.angle_alpha   90.00
_cell.angle_beta   90.00
_cell.angle_gamma   90.00
#
_symmetry.space_group_name_H-M   'P 1'
#
loop_
_entity.id
_entity.type
_entity.pdbx_description
1 polymer ?
#
loop_
_entity_poly.entity_id
_entity_poly.type
_entity_poly.pdbx_seq_one_letter_code
_entity_poly.pdbx_strand_id
1 'polypeptide(L)'
;MIISLNLDVIGNALFILASMFFMHVVADFNLQGIMASMKQKTWWQKQEGYDEEDNGNDYKFPLFWHSLQWSFCIMLPLFIANGLKIDFVGLVFFCLNICCHYLIDDAKANKNCINLVDDQIIHILQIVATFIGYGIWMCFLK
;
A
#
# COMPACT_ATOMS: atom_id res chain seq x y z
N MET A 1 24.19 29.25 -1.95
CA MET A 1 22.85 29.45 -1.40
C MET A 1 22.65 28.37 -0.36
N ILE A 2 22.84 28.69 0.94
CA ILE A 2 22.57 27.73 2.04
C ILE A 2 21.06 27.68 2.18
N ILE A 3 20.47 26.58 1.79
CA ILE A 3 19.05 26.31 2.07
C ILE A 3 18.96 26.20 3.59
N SER A 4 18.45 27.23 4.26
CA SER A 4 18.04 27.11 5.65
C SER A 4 16.83 26.17 5.63
N LEU A 5 17.06 24.91 5.98
CA LEU A 5 15.97 23.96 6.19
C LEU A 5 15.06 24.53 7.29
N ASN A 6 13.86 24.95 6.90
CA ASN A 6 12.87 25.43 7.84
C ASN A 6 12.41 24.24 8.69
N LEU A 7 12.58 24.32 10.02
CA LEU A 7 12.19 23.27 10.97
C LEU A 7 10.72 22.84 10.82
N ASP A 8 9.84 23.79 10.45
CA ASP A 8 8.42 23.49 10.22
C ASP A 8 8.21 22.57 8.99
N VAL A 9 9.01 22.78 7.93
CA VAL A 9 8.94 21.91 6.72
C VAL A 9 9.41 20.52 7.06
N ILE A 10 10.49 20.37 7.83
CA ILE A 10 10.97 19.05 8.29
C ILE A 10 9.93 18.39 9.17
N GLY A 11 9.38 19.12 10.15
CA GLY A 11 8.36 18.62 11.05
C GLY A 11 7.13 18.08 10.30
N ASN A 12 6.63 18.86 9.34
CA ASN A 12 5.50 18.45 8.50
C ASN A 12 5.83 17.21 7.65
N ALA A 13 7.01 17.15 7.05
CA ALA A 13 7.44 15.99 6.26
C ALA A 13 7.53 14.72 7.12
N LEU A 14 8.11 14.81 8.31
CA LEU A 14 8.19 13.70 9.25
C LEU A 14 6.81 13.27 9.73
N PHE A 15 5.90 14.20 9.99
CA PHE A 15 4.52 13.89 10.38
C PHE A 15 3.76 13.15 9.27
N ILE A 16 3.91 13.58 8.02
CA ILE A 16 3.30 12.91 6.86
C ILE A 16 3.84 11.48 6.76
N LEU A 17 5.16 11.28 6.82
CA LEU A 17 5.77 9.95 6.74
C LEU A 17 5.31 9.05 7.90
N ALA A 18 5.30 9.57 9.13
CA ALA A 18 4.80 8.84 10.30
C ALA A 18 3.31 8.46 10.14
N SER A 19 2.51 9.35 9.56
CA SER A 19 1.10 9.09 9.26
C SER A 19 0.94 8.00 8.20
N MET A 20 1.80 7.94 7.18
CA MET A 20 1.80 6.87 6.18
C MET A 20 2.11 5.51 6.81
N PHE A 21 3.10 5.43 7.71
CA PHE A 21 3.40 4.20 8.46
C PHE A 21 2.25 3.79 9.37
N PHE A 22 1.63 4.74 10.06
CA PHE A 22 0.44 4.44 10.88
C PHE A 22 -0.70 3.89 10.03
N MET A 23 -0.97 4.51 8.88
CA MET A 23 -2.02 4.06 7.95
C MET A 23 -1.70 2.70 7.33
N HIS A 24 -0.43 2.36 7.13
CA HIS A 24 -0.02 1.01 6.76
C HIS A 24 -0.42 -0.02 7.83
N VAL A 25 -0.08 0.23 9.10
CA VAL A 25 -0.48 -0.66 10.20
C VAL A 25 -1.99 -0.80 10.27
N VAL A 26 -2.73 0.31 10.15
CA VAL A 26 -4.21 0.28 10.13
C VAL A 26 -4.74 -0.58 8.99
N ALA A 27 -4.24 -0.40 7.77
CA ALA A 27 -4.71 -1.12 6.60
C ALA A 27 -4.35 -2.61 6.63
N ASP A 28 -3.12 -2.93 7.05
CA ASP A 28 -2.58 -4.28 6.98
C ASP A 28 -2.97 -5.18 8.16
N PHE A 29 -3.22 -4.59 9.33
CA PHE A 29 -3.50 -5.38 10.54
C PHE A 29 -4.92 -5.16 11.09
N ASN A 30 -5.54 -4.00 10.88
CA ASN A 30 -6.82 -3.68 11.48
C ASN A 30 -7.99 -3.78 10.49
N LEU A 31 -7.81 -3.33 9.24
CA LEU A 31 -8.91 -3.23 8.29
C LEU A 31 -9.07 -4.45 7.37
N GLN A 32 -8.14 -5.38 7.35
CA GLN A 32 -8.25 -6.56 6.49
C GLN A 32 -9.45 -7.44 6.82
N GLY A 33 -9.74 -7.64 8.12
CA GLY A 33 -10.84 -8.50 8.55
C GLY A 33 -10.79 -9.88 7.89
N ILE A 34 -11.91 -10.33 7.33
CA ILE A 34 -12.00 -11.61 6.63
C ILE A 34 -11.17 -11.64 5.33
N MET A 35 -10.88 -10.49 4.73
CA MET A 35 -10.06 -10.43 3.51
C MET A 35 -8.65 -10.99 3.72
N ALA A 36 -8.14 -10.94 4.96
CA ALA A 36 -6.85 -11.56 5.31
C ALA A 36 -6.80 -13.06 4.99
N SER A 37 -7.94 -13.74 5.13
CA SER A 37 -8.09 -15.15 4.76
C SER A 37 -8.46 -15.32 3.29
N MET A 38 -9.43 -14.55 2.81
CA MET A 38 -9.95 -14.67 1.43
C MET A 38 -8.92 -14.35 0.35
N LYS A 39 -7.87 -13.55 0.63
CA LYS A 39 -6.76 -13.31 -0.30
C LYS A 39 -5.82 -14.52 -0.45
N GLN A 40 -6.03 -15.60 0.31
CA GLN A 40 -5.27 -16.85 0.23
C GLN A 40 -6.05 -17.89 -0.58
N LYS A 41 -5.46 -18.42 -1.65
CA LYS A 41 -6.04 -19.49 -2.45
C LYS A 41 -6.42 -20.71 -1.60
N THR A 42 -5.56 -21.05 -0.63
CA THR A 42 -5.76 -22.17 0.29
C THR A 42 -6.98 -22.02 1.21
N TRP A 43 -7.48 -20.79 1.42
CA TRP A 43 -8.73 -20.58 2.15
C TRP A 43 -9.93 -21.02 1.31
N TRP A 44 -9.97 -20.68 0.04
CA TRP A 44 -11.03 -21.08 -0.90
C TRP A 44 -11.06 -22.58 -1.10
N GLN A 45 -9.91 -23.24 -1.23
CA GLN A 45 -9.78 -24.70 -1.37
C GLN A 45 -10.38 -25.48 -0.20
N LYS A 46 -10.63 -24.85 0.93
CA LYS A 46 -11.26 -25.48 2.12
C LYS A 46 -12.77 -25.22 2.20
N GLN A 47 -13.33 -24.42 1.30
CA GLN A 47 -14.77 -24.14 1.32
C GLN A 47 -15.53 -25.30 0.68
N GLU A 48 -16.73 -25.57 1.23
CA GLU A 48 -17.64 -26.56 0.65
C GLU A 48 -18.05 -26.13 -0.77
N GLY A 49 -18.01 -27.06 -1.71
CA GLY A 49 -18.34 -26.79 -3.11
C GLY A 49 -17.25 -26.08 -3.93
N TYR A 50 -16.02 -25.98 -3.39
CA TYR A 50 -14.91 -25.45 -4.16
C TYR A 50 -14.60 -26.32 -5.37
N ASP A 51 -14.47 -25.67 -6.53
CA ASP A 51 -13.97 -26.26 -7.77
C ASP A 51 -12.84 -25.41 -8.33
N GLU A 52 -11.73 -26.04 -8.74
CA GLU A 52 -10.53 -25.33 -9.21
C GLU A 52 -10.78 -24.61 -10.54
N GLU A 53 -11.64 -25.17 -11.42
CA GLU A 53 -11.92 -24.56 -12.73
C GLU A 53 -12.79 -23.30 -12.57
N ASP A 54 -13.76 -23.35 -11.68
CA ASP A 54 -14.69 -22.25 -11.43
C ASP A 54 -14.13 -21.23 -10.43
N ASN A 55 -13.57 -21.67 -9.29
CA ASN A 55 -13.23 -20.83 -8.14
C ASN A 55 -11.71 -20.59 -7.96
N GLY A 56 -10.86 -21.20 -8.78
CA GLY A 56 -9.41 -21.18 -8.62
C GLY A 56 -8.77 -19.78 -8.68
N ASN A 57 -9.52 -18.77 -9.11
CA ASN A 57 -9.09 -17.37 -9.19
C ASN A 57 -9.81 -16.42 -8.22
N ASP A 58 -10.75 -16.90 -7.41
CA ASP A 58 -11.59 -16.06 -6.54
C ASP A 58 -10.76 -15.28 -5.51
N TYR A 59 -9.65 -15.84 -5.04
CA TYR A 59 -8.71 -15.17 -4.13
C TYR A 59 -8.13 -13.86 -4.68
N LYS A 60 -8.11 -13.68 -6.01
CA LYS A 60 -7.55 -12.48 -6.65
C LYS A 60 -8.40 -11.24 -6.41
N PHE A 61 -9.70 -11.41 -6.25
CA PHE A 61 -10.61 -10.29 -6.01
C PHE A 61 -10.38 -9.66 -4.62
N PRO A 62 -10.43 -10.38 -3.49
CA PRO A 62 -10.12 -9.81 -2.19
C PRO A 62 -8.65 -9.34 -2.08
N LEU A 63 -7.71 -9.98 -2.77
CA LEU A 63 -6.33 -9.53 -2.86
C LEU A 63 -6.22 -8.15 -3.52
N PHE A 64 -6.93 -7.94 -4.64
CA PHE A 64 -7.00 -6.64 -5.31
C PHE A 64 -7.66 -5.56 -4.43
N TRP A 65 -8.80 -5.88 -3.80
CA TRP A 65 -9.49 -4.94 -2.92
C TRP A 65 -8.65 -4.53 -1.71
N HIS A 66 -7.93 -5.49 -1.12
CA HIS A 66 -7.00 -5.18 -0.05
C HIS A 66 -5.88 -4.25 -0.53
N SER A 67 -5.30 -4.53 -1.69
CA SER A 67 -4.24 -3.70 -2.27
C SER A 67 -4.72 -2.27 -2.60
N LEU A 68 -5.94 -2.13 -3.10
CA LEU A 68 -6.58 -0.84 -3.35
C LEU A 68 -6.79 -0.06 -2.04
N GLN A 69 -7.35 -0.70 -1.02
CA GLN A 69 -7.57 -0.12 0.31
C GLN A 69 -6.26 0.31 0.96
N TRP A 70 -5.24 -0.55 0.94
CA TRP A 70 -3.93 -0.25 1.48
C TRP A 70 -3.29 0.96 0.79
N SER A 71 -3.29 0.98 -0.53
CA SER A 71 -2.73 2.07 -1.32
C SER A 71 -3.45 3.40 -1.06
N PHE A 72 -4.77 3.37 -0.92
CA PHE A 72 -5.53 4.55 -0.52
C PHE A 72 -5.12 5.05 0.87
N CYS A 73 -5.01 4.16 1.83
CA CYS A 73 -4.63 4.49 3.20
C CYS A 73 -3.25 5.15 3.27
N ILE A 74 -2.22 4.56 2.63
CA ILE A 74 -0.86 5.13 2.68
C ILE A 74 -0.73 6.44 1.91
N MET A 75 -1.50 6.64 0.83
CA MET A 75 -1.48 7.86 0.02
C MET A 75 -2.31 8.99 0.64
N LEU A 76 -3.26 8.69 1.52
CA LEU A 76 -4.17 9.68 2.12
C LEU A 76 -3.44 10.85 2.80
N PRO A 77 -2.38 10.67 3.63
CA PRO A 77 -1.64 11.77 4.21
C PRO A 77 -1.00 12.69 3.16
N LEU A 78 -0.52 12.15 2.05
CA LEU A 78 0.05 12.92 0.94
C LEU A 78 -1.04 13.69 0.19
N PHE A 79 -2.20 13.10 -0.04
CA PHE A 79 -3.33 13.79 -0.67
C PHE A 79 -3.87 14.91 0.21
N ILE A 80 -3.93 14.72 1.53
CA ILE A 80 -4.30 15.78 2.48
C ILE A 80 -3.28 16.93 2.41
N ALA A 81 -1.98 16.62 2.44
CA ALA A 81 -0.92 17.61 2.31
C ALA A 81 -0.98 18.37 0.97
N ASN A 82 -1.46 17.73 -0.09
CA ASN A 82 -1.71 18.34 -1.40
C ASN A 82 -3.06 19.09 -1.50
N GLY A 83 -3.74 19.36 -0.37
CA GLY A 83 -5.04 20.01 -0.34
C GLY A 83 -6.18 19.19 -0.94
N LEU A 84 -6.14 17.86 -0.77
CA LEU A 84 -7.09 16.86 -1.32
C LEU A 84 -7.17 16.87 -2.86
N LYS A 85 -6.11 17.32 -3.51
CA LYS A 85 -6.01 17.30 -4.97
C LYS A 85 -5.23 16.05 -5.39
N ILE A 86 -5.84 15.26 -6.26
CA ILE A 86 -5.20 14.12 -6.92
C ILE A 86 -4.79 14.60 -8.30
N ASP A 87 -3.49 14.85 -8.50
CA ASP A 87 -2.93 15.15 -9.80
C ASP A 87 -2.56 13.85 -10.55
N PHE A 88 -2.18 13.99 -11.81
CA PHE A 88 -1.83 12.83 -12.65
C PHE A 88 -0.69 11.99 -12.05
N VAL A 89 0.33 12.64 -11.47
CA VAL A 89 1.46 11.93 -10.85
C VAL A 89 1.02 11.20 -9.58
N GLY A 90 0.16 11.83 -8.76
CA GLY A 90 -0.47 11.17 -7.61
C GLY A 90 -1.28 9.94 -8.01
N LEU A 91 -2.01 10.00 -9.12
CA LEU A 91 -2.72 8.85 -9.67
C LEU A 91 -1.75 7.74 -10.12
N VAL A 92 -0.64 8.09 -10.76
CA VAL A 92 0.40 7.12 -11.16
C VAL A 92 0.98 6.42 -9.93
N PHE A 93 1.37 7.18 -8.88
CA PHE A 93 1.87 6.59 -7.64
C PHE A 93 0.82 5.70 -6.97
N PHE A 94 -0.44 6.10 -6.98
CA PHE A 94 -1.54 5.29 -6.45
C PHE A 94 -1.65 3.94 -7.18
N CYS A 95 -1.66 3.93 -8.51
CA CYS A 95 -1.71 2.71 -9.30
C CYS A 95 -0.46 1.83 -9.10
N LEU A 96 0.73 2.44 -9.04
CA LEU A 96 1.96 1.70 -8.75
C LEU A 96 1.91 1.03 -7.38
N ASN A 97 1.40 1.73 -6.36
CA ASN A 97 1.23 1.17 -5.03
C ASN A 97 0.27 -0.02 -5.02
N ILE A 98 -0.86 0.05 -5.74
CA ILE A 98 -1.78 -1.08 -5.87
C ILE A 98 -1.07 -2.29 -6.49
N CYS A 99 -0.39 -2.09 -7.62
CA CYS A 99 0.29 -3.17 -8.33
C CYS A 99 1.40 -3.81 -7.48
N CYS A 100 2.25 -3.01 -6.86
CA CYS A 100 3.35 -3.50 -6.02
C CYS A 100 2.82 -4.26 -4.80
N HIS A 101 1.86 -3.68 -4.06
CA HIS A 101 1.28 -4.32 -2.88
C HIS A 101 0.60 -5.65 -3.23
N TYR A 102 -0.17 -5.67 -4.33
CA TYR A 102 -0.80 -6.90 -4.84
C TYR A 102 0.22 -8.01 -5.10
N LEU A 103 1.32 -7.69 -5.79
CA LEU A 103 2.35 -8.68 -6.15
C LEU A 103 3.10 -9.21 -4.93
N ILE A 104 3.38 -8.35 -3.95
CA ILE A 104 4.08 -8.70 -2.72
C ILE A 104 3.20 -9.59 -1.85
N ASP A 105 1.96 -9.21 -1.64
CA ASP A 105 0.99 -10.00 -0.89
C ASP A 105 0.74 -11.37 -1.54
N ASP A 106 0.64 -11.44 -2.87
CA ASP A 106 0.50 -12.70 -3.60
C ASP A 106 1.75 -13.59 -3.44
N ALA A 107 2.93 -12.98 -3.46
CA ALA A 107 4.19 -13.69 -3.27
C ALA A 107 4.28 -14.35 -1.87
N LYS A 108 3.74 -13.67 -0.85
CA LYS A 108 3.64 -14.22 0.51
C LYS A 108 2.50 -15.23 0.65
N ALA A 109 1.27 -14.80 0.31
CA ALA A 109 0.05 -15.53 0.67
C ALA A 109 -0.19 -16.78 -0.17
N ASN A 110 0.25 -16.77 -1.45
CA ASN A 110 -0.09 -17.82 -2.41
C ASN A 110 1.12 -18.54 -2.99
N LYS A 111 2.24 -17.83 -3.20
CA LYS A 111 3.45 -18.42 -3.78
C LYS A 111 4.46 -18.89 -2.73
N ASN A 112 4.32 -18.43 -1.48
CA ASN A 112 5.23 -18.73 -0.37
C ASN A 112 6.71 -18.41 -0.71
N CYS A 113 6.94 -17.35 -1.51
CA CYS A 113 8.28 -16.92 -1.92
C CYS A 113 8.99 -16.05 -0.88
N ILE A 114 8.22 -15.39 -0.01
CA ILE A 114 8.71 -14.50 1.05
C ILE A 114 7.98 -14.79 2.37
N ASN A 115 8.64 -14.49 3.48
CA ASN A 115 8.04 -14.61 4.81
C ASN A 115 7.37 -13.28 5.24
N LEU A 116 6.75 -13.26 6.43
CA LEU A 116 6.08 -12.07 6.96
C LEU A 116 7.02 -10.88 7.15
N VAL A 117 8.26 -11.13 7.58
CA VAL A 117 9.23 -10.05 7.85
C VAL A 117 9.67 -9.41 6.55
N ASP A 118 10.00 -10.22 5.53
CA ASP A 118 10.38 -9.74 4.19
C ASP A 118 9.25 -8.92 3.58
N ASP A 119 8.03 -9.40 3.64
CA ASP A 119 6.81 -8.73 3.20
C ASP A 119 6.68 -7.34 3.84
N GLN A 120 6.78 -7.25 5.16
CA GLN A 120 6.67 -5.98 5.88
C GLN A 120 7.83 -5.01 5.55
N ILE A 121 9.05 -5.51 5.39
CA ILE A 121 10.20 -4.69 4.97
C ILE A 121 9.94 -4.10 3.57
N ILE A 122 9.44 -4.90 2.63
CA ILE A 122 9.16 -4.42 1.27
C ILE A 122 8.06 -3.35 1.29
N HIS A 123 7.00 -3.52 2.08
CA HIS A 123 5.96 -2.49 2.23
C HIS A 123 6.50 -1.19 2.84
N ILE A 124 7.38 -1.28 3.84
CA ILE A 124 8.06 -0.10 4.42
C ILE A 124 8.89 0.62 3.34
N LEU A 125 9.67 -0.12 2.55
CA LEU A 125 10.46 0.46 1.46
C LEU A 125 9.57 1.09 0.39
N GLN A 126 8.43 0.49 0.06
CA GLN A 126 7.44 1.03 -0.87
C GLN A 126 6.87 2.36 -0.37
N ILE A 127 6.55 2.46 0.93
CA ILE A 127 6.08 3.70 1.57
C ILE A 127 7.14 4.80 1.46
N VAL A 128 8.39 4.49 1.82
CA VAL A 128 9.50 5.46 1.75
C VAL A 128 9.74 5.91 0.31
N ALA A 129 9.74 5.00 -0.65
CA ALA A 129 9.88 5.33 -2.07
C ALA A 129 8.74 6.23 -2.58
N THR A 130 7.51 5.94 -2.17
CA THR A 130 6.32 6.75 -2.51
C THR A 130 6.43 8.15 -1.88
N PHE A 131 6.79 8.24 -0.59
CA PHE A 131 6.97 9.51 0.11
C PHE A 131 8.03 10.39 -0.56
N ILE A 132 9.20 9.81 -0.88
CA ILE A 132 10.28 10.54 -1.54
C ILE A 132 9.87 10.95 -2.96
N GLY A 133 9.38 10.01 -3.76
CA GLY A 133 9.06 10.24 -5.18
C GLY A 133 7.94 11.27 -5.38
N TYR A 134 6.81 11.07 -4.71
CA TYR A 134 5.69 11.99 -4.80
C TYR A 134 5.96 13.31 -4.04
N GLY A 135 6.71 13.25 -2.93
CA GLY A 135 7.14 14.43 -2.18
C GLY A 135 8.05 15.34 -3.01
N ILE A 136 9.03 14.79 -3.75
CA ILE A 136 9.86 15.55 -4.70
C ILE A 136 8.98 16.20 -5.77
N TRP A 137 8.04 15.45 -6.34
CA TRP A 137 7.10 16.00 -7.32
C TRP A 137 6.34 17.20 -6.75
N MET A 138 5.73 17.07 -5.57
CA MET A 138 4.95 18.14 -4.95
C MET A 138 5.77 19.39 -4.64
N CYS A 139 7.03 19.24 -4.25
CA CYS A 139 7.87 20.35 -3.79
C CYS A 139 8.63 21.05 -4.91
N PHE A 140 9.00 20.37 -5.98
CA PHE A 140 9.98 20.88 -6.95
C PHE A 140 9.52 20.87 -8.40
N LEU A 141 8.52 20.03 -8.76
CA LEU A 141 8.13 19.82 -10.16
C LEU A 141 6.68 20.24 -10.46
N LYS A 142 5.90 20.56 -9.46
CA LYS A 142 4.52 21.03 -9.57
C LYS A 142 4.47 22.57 -9.60
#